data_437c18d1982c7649bfb4315ff85f4a7a
#
_entry.id   437c18d1982c7649bfb4315ff85f4a7a
#
_cell.length_a   1.000
_cell.length_b   1.000
_cell.length_c   1.000
_cell.angle_alpha   90.00
_cell.angle_beta   90.00
_cell.angle_gamma   90.00
#
_symmetry.space_group_name_H-M   'P 1'
#
loop_
_entity.id
_entity.type
_entity.pdbx_description
1 polymer ?
#
loop_
_entity_poly.entity_id
_entity_poly.type
_entity_poly.pdbx_seq_one_letter_code
_entity_poly.pdbx_strand_id
1 'polypeptide(L)'
;MKKVVIYTGPLCVHCDRAKALLNRKNISFIEYNIAEDLTKRDEMFKKSNGAKKIPQIFIGDYHVGGNLELETLERKGKLDELLEIKLSA
;
A
#
# COMPACT_ATOMS: atom_id res chain seq x y z
N MET A 1 8.21 4.14 12.45
CA MET A 1 7.47 3.37 11.43
C MET A 1 7.70 4.00 10.07
N LYS A 2 7.91 3.18 9.06
CA LYS A 2 8.13 3.69 7.71
C LYS A 2 6.83 4.22 7.10
N LYS A 3 6.97 5.19 6.21
CA LYS A 3 5.84 5.82 5.54
C LYS A 3 5.16 4.83 4.57
N VAL A 4 3.84 4.75 4.67
CA VAL A 4 3.04 3.90 3.78
C VAL A 4 2.30 4.79 2.78
N VAL A 5 2.42 4.46 1.50
CA VAL A 5 1.71 5.15 0.42
C VAL A 5 0.92 4.12 -0.37
N ILE A 6 -0.35 4.43 -0.62
CA ILE A 6 -1.21 3.56 -1.42
C ILE A 6 -1.82 4.37 -2.57
N TYR A 7 -1.67 3.84 -3.77
CA TYR A 7 -2.30 4.41 -4.97
C TYR A 7 -3.56 3.64 -5.24
N THR A 8 -4.68 4.34 -5.35
CA THR A 8 -6.01 3.75 -5.50
C THR A 8 -6.78 4.35 -6.67
N GLY A 9 -8.00 3.91 -6.87
CA GLY A 9 -8.91 4.44 -7.86
C GLY A 9 -10.34 4.11 -7.48
N PRO A 10 -11.32 4.53 -8.29
CA PRO A 10 -12.73 4.28 -7.99
C PRO A 10 -13.10 2.82 -8.22
N LEU A 11 -14.17 2.37 -7.57
CA LEU A 11 -14.74 1.03 -7.75
C LEU A 11 -13.71 -0.08 -7.63
N CYS A 12 -12.85 0.01 -6.63
CA CYS A 12 -11.76 -0.93 -6.43
C CYS A 12 -11.93 -1.66 -5.10
N VAL A 13 -12.45 -2.88 -5.16
CA VAL A 13 -12.65 -3.71 -3.96
C VAL A 13 -11.30 -4.03 -3.30
N HIS A 14 -10.28 -4.33 -4.08
CA HIS A 14 -8.96 -4.62 -3.55
C HIS A 14 -8.33 -3.41 -2.86
N CYS A 15 -8.59 -2.21 -3.36
CA CYS A 15 -8.15 -0.98 -2.70
C CYS A 15 -8.83 -0.84 -1.33
N ASP A 16 -10.13 -1.09 -1.28
CA ASP A 16 -10.90 -1.01 -0.03
C ASP A 16 -10.39 -2.03 1.00
N ARG A 17 -10.10 -3.24 0.54
CA ARG A 17 -9.58 -4.30 1.41
C ARG A 17 -8.21 -3.96 1.97
N ALA A 18 -7.33 -3.41 1.12
CA ALA A 18 -6.00 -2.99 1.57
C ALA A 18 -6.09 -1.90 2.62
N LYS A 19 -6.94 -0.89 2.39
CA LYS A 19 -7.14 0.19 3.35
C LYS A 19 -7.72 -0.33 4.65
N ALA A 20 -8.68 -1.26 4.57
CA ALA A 20 -9.29 -1.85 5.76
C ALA A 20 -8.25 -2.58 6.62
N LEU A 21 -7.35 -3.32 5.98
CA LEU A 21 -6.29 -4.03 6.69
C LEU A 21 -5.37 -3.06 7.41
N LEU A 22 -4.94 -2.01 6.73
CA LEU A 22 -4.08 -0.98 7.33
C LEU A 22 -4.78 -0.30 8.50
N ASN A 23 -6.06 0.02 8.34
CA ASN A 23 -6.85 0.65 9.41
C ASN A 23 -7.00 -0.27 10.63
N ARG A 24 -7.24 -1.57 10.42
CA ARG A 24 -7.35 -2.52 11.53
C ARG A 24 -6.06 -2.60 12.34
N LYS A 25 -4.94 -2.40 11.70
CA LYS A 25 -3.64 -2.43 12.35
C LYS A 25 -3.21 -1.07 12.88
N ASN A 26 -4.06 -0.06 12.76
CA ASN A 26 -3.77 1.32 13.17
C ASN A 26 -2.53 1.88 12.46
N ILE A 27 -2.35 1.52 11.20
CA ILE A 27 -1.26 2.00 10.39
C ILE A 27 -1.72 3.21 9.59
N SER A 28 -1.06 4.34 9.78
CA SER A 28 -1.34 5.55 9.00
C SER A 28 -0.77 5.40 7.60
N PHE A 29 -1.50 5.86 6.60
CA PHE A 29 -1.04 5.82 5.22
C PHE A 29 -1.48 7.06 4.47
N ILE A 30 -0.78 7.33 3.36
CA ILE A 30 -1.15 8.39 2.43
C ILE A 30 -1.79 7.73 1.23
N GLU A 31 -2.99 8.18 0.89
CA GLU A 31 -3.72 7.66 -0.26
C GLU A 31 -3.71 8.66 -1.41
N TYR A 32 -3.38 8.19 -2.61
CA TYR A 32 -3.48 8.98 -3.84
C TYR A 32 -4.44 8.27 -4.78
N ASN A 33 -5.54 8.95 -5.13
CA ASN A 33 -6.49 8.45 -6.12
C ASN A 33 -5.99 8.84 -7.51
N ILE A 34 -5.54 7.86 -8.29
CA ILE A 34 -4.93 8.13 -9.59
C ILE A 34 -5.93 8.53 -10.67
N ALA A 35 -7.22 8.34 -10.42
CA ALA A 35 -8.25 8.84 -11.34
C ALA A 35 -8.46 10.34 -11.15
N GLU A 36 -8.18 10.87 -9.96
CA GLU A 36 -8.33 12.29 -9.66
C GLU A 36 -7.06 13.08 -9.93
N ASP A 37 -5.90 12.42 -9.91
CA ASP A 37 -4.61 13.09 -10.08
C ASP A 37 -3.73 12.28 -11.02
N LEU A 38 -3.64 12.72 -12.26
CA LEU A 38 -2.87 12.03 -13.29
C LEU A 38 -1.37 12.09 -13.03
N THR A 39 -0.88 13.10 -12.31
CA THR A 39 0.54 13.15 -11.97
C THR A 39 0.89 12.01 -11.01
N LYS A 40 -0.03 11.64 -10.12
CA LYS A 40 0.15 10.51 -9.21
C LYS A 40 0.06 9.19 -9.95
N ARG A 41 -0.73 9.12 -11.00
CA ARG A 41 -0.79 7.94 -11.87
C ARG A 41 0.57 7.70 -12.52
N ASP A 42 1.19 8.74 -13.05
CA ASP A 42 2.51 8.63 -13.66
C ASP A 42 3.57 8.24 -12.63
N GLU A 43 3.47 8.82 -11.43
CA GLU A 43 4.36 8.50 -10.33
C GLU A 43 4.27 7.01 -9.97
N MET A 44 3.04 6.49 -9.84
CA MET A 44 2.79 5.09 -9.54
C MET A 44 3.42 4.20 -10.62
N PHE A 45 3.19 4.53 -11.89
CA PHE A 45 3.72 3.76 -13.00
C PHE A 45 5.24 3.67 -12.95
N LYS A 46 5.90 4.79 -12.70
CA LYS A 46 7.36 4.83 -12.63
C LYS A 46 7.90 4.07 -11.42
N LYS A 47 7.30 4.28 -10.26
CA LYS A 47 7.78 3.65 -9.01
C LYS A 47 7.57 2.15 -8.99
N SER A 48 6.56 1.67 -9.70
CA SER A 48 6.21 0.24 -9.73
C SER A 48 6.79 -0.49 -10.93
N ASN A 49 7.67 0.15 -11.70
CA ASN A 49 8.23 -0.43 -12.92
C ASN A 49 7.16 -0.82 -13.93
N GLY A 50 6.16 0.03 -14.09
CA GLY A 50 5.15 -0.13 -15.12
C GLY A 50 3.88 -0.84 -14.73
N ALA A 51 3.63 -1.01 -13.43
CA ALA A 51 2.38 -1.62 -12.97
C ALA A 51 1.20 -0.71 -13.30
N LYS A 52 0.15 -1.29 -13.89
CA LYS A 52 -1.04 -0.55 -14.27
C LYS A 52 -2.24 -0.84 -13.37
N LYS A 53 -2.12 -1.85 -12.53
CA LYS A 53 -3.20 -2.26 -11.62
C LYS A 53 -3.18 -1.48 -10.32
N ILE A 54 -4.33 -1.34 -9.70
CA ILE A 54 -4.48 -0.76 -8.37
C ILE A 54 -5.07 -1.82 -7.44
N PRO A 55 -4.81 -1.74 -6.14
CA PRO A 55 -3.94 -0.76 -5.50
C PRO A 55 -2.46 -1.05 -5.76
N GLN A 56 -1.62 -0.02 -5.64
CA GLN A 56 -0.18 -0.19 -5.56
C GLN A 56 0.27 0.39 -4.23
N ILE A 57 0.97 -0.41 -3.45
CA ILE A 57 1.31 -0.10 -2.07
C ILE A 57 2.82 -0.07 -1.90
N PHE A 58 3.30 0.96 -1.22
CA PHE A 58 4.73 1.13 -0.93
C PHE A 58 4.94 1.38 0.55
N ILE A 59 5.95 0.74 1.10
CA ILE A 59 6.40 0.97 2.49
C ILE A 59 7.82 1.50 2.39
N GLY A 60 7.98 2.83 2.58
CA GLY A 60 9.23 3.48 2.27
C GLY A 60 9.56 3.24 0.80
N ASP A 61 10.73 2.71 0.52
CA ASP A 61 11.16 2.41 -0.85
C ASP A 61 10.75 1.01 -1.30
N TYR A 62 10.16 0.22 -0.42
CA TYR A 62 9.77 -1.16 -0.73
C TYR A 62 8.44 -1.20 -1.48
N HIS A 63 8.42 -1.82 -2.64
CA HIS A 63 7.20 -2.00 -3.42
C HIS A 63 6.49 -3.28 -2.97
N VAL A 64 5.40 -3.13 -2.22
CA VAL A 64 4.60 -4.28 -1.76
C VAL A 64 3.86 -4.91 -2.94
N GLY A 65 3.25 -4.09 -3.77
CA GLY A 65 2.38 -4.52 -4.85
C GLY A 65 0.93 -4.25 -4.52
N GLY A 66 0.06 -5.21 -4.73
CA GLY A 66 -1.36 -5.07 -4.50
C GLY A 66 -1.84 -5.59 -3.16
N ASN A 67 -3.16 -5.73 -3.05
CA ASN A 67 -3.77 -6.20 -1.80
C ASN A 67 -3.38 -7.63 -1.45
N LEU A 68 -3.29 -8.52 -2.44
CA LEU A 68 -2.94 -9.92 -2.17
C LEU A 68 -1.54 -10.03 -1.57
N GLU A 69 -0.60 -9.25 -2.08
CA GLU A 69 0.76 -9.20 -1.57
C GLU A 69 0.78 -8.62 -0.15
N LEU A 70 -0.04 -7.61 0.10
CA LEU A 70 -0.15 -7.01 1.43
C LEU A 70 -0.71 -8.03 2.44
N GLU A 71 -1.77 -8.74 2.07
CA GLU A 71 -2.36 -9.77 2.92
C GLU A 71 -1.39 -10.91 3.19
N THR A 72 -0.59 -11.28 2.19
CA THR A 72 0.40 -12.32 2.33
C THR A 72 1.48 -11.93 3.33
N LEU A 73 1.95 -10.68 3.25
CA LEU A 73 2.92 -10.17 4.22
C LEU A 73 2.36 -10.21 5.64
N GLU A 74 1.09 -9.85 5.80
CA GLU A 74 0.46 -9.87 7.11
C GLU A 74 0.38 -11.29 7.66
N ARG A 75 -0.06 -12.25 6.85
CA ARG A 75 -0.17 -13.65 7.30
C ARG A 75 1.17 -14.24 7.71
N LYS A 76 2.25 -13.82 7.05
CA LYS A 76 3.60 -14.32 7.34
C LYS A 76 4.28 -13.56 8.47
N GLY A 77 3.62 -12.55 9.05
CA GLY A 77 4.22 -11.71 10.08
C GLY A 77 5.30 -10.77 9.58
N LYS A 78 5.39 -10.60 8.27
CA LYS A 78 6.43 -9.78 7.63
C LYS A 78 6.05 -8.31 7.52
N LEU A 79 4.74 -8.00 7.58
CA LEU A 79 4.29 -6.63 7.42
C LEU A 79 4.82 -5.72 8.52
N ASP A 80 4.74 -6.18 9.77
CA ASP A 80 5.24 -5.40 10.91
C ASP A 80 6.75 -5.17 10.82
N GLU A 81 7.49 -6.17 10.33
CA GLU A 81 8.92 -6.03 10.13
C GLU A 81 9.25 -4.94 9.10
N LEU A 82 8.53 -4.94 7.98
CA LEU A 82 8.73 -3.94 6.92
C LEU A 82 8.38 -2.55 7.39
N LEU A 83 7.37 -2.43 8.25
CA LEU A 83 6.94 -1.15 8.81
C LEU A 83 7.87 -0.67 9.92
N GLU A 84 8.75 -1.53 10.39
CA GLU A 84 9.63 -1.25 11.53
C GLU A 84 8.84 -0.91 12.79
N ILE A 85 7.70 -1.61 12.97
CA ILE A 85 6.92 -1.46 14.18
C ILE A 85 7.68 -2.13 15.32
N LYS A 86 7.96 -1.35 16.38
CA LYS A 86 8.57 -1.91 17.57
C LYS A 86 7.50 -2.62 18.36
N LEU A 87 7.62 -3.94 18.42
CA LEU A 87 6.81 -4.72 19.34
C LEU A 87 7.43 -4.52 20.71
N SER A 88 6.73 -3.79 21.58
CA SER A 88 7.17 -3.67 22.96
C SER A 88 6.99 -5.04 23.60
N ALA A 89 8.04 -5.56 24.11
CA ALA A 89 7.99 -6.80 24.86
C ALA A 89 7.23 -6.57 26.18
#